data_bf8ea70089b63b46ba857494a39c221c
#
_entry.id   bf8ea70089b63b46ba857494a39c221c
#
_cell.length_a   1.000
_cell.length_b   1.000
_cell.length_c   1.000
_cell.angle_alpha   90.00
_cell.angle_beta   90.00
_cell.angle_gamma   90.00
#
_symmetry.space_group_name_H-M   'P 1'
#
loop_
_entity.id
_entity.type
_entity.pdbx_description
1 polymer ?
#
loop_
_entity_poly.entity_id
_entity_poly.type
_entity_poly.pdbx_seq_one_letter_code
_entity_poly.pdbx_strand_id
1 'polypeptide(L)'
;SDGEYYHDNNSVIIESDGEVAGFQFQFSELVHIAEMNLPSGWGWKQSGAHCIAYSMDGSSLPNKFRITFEEKATVQHLKLADWKSKVIEAKKVLIPDTYQLKVGPNPFNPRCAISFRLQNEMKISLDIYNLRGQFVESIFKGKLNEGVHQYYWSPSSISTGTYFIHVSNGKHSQFKKTIYLK
;
A
#
# COMPACT_ATOMS: atom_id res chain seq x y z
N SER A 1 17.31 -12.66 4.85
CA SER A 1 16.61 -11.42 4.55
C SER A 1 15.34 -11.72 3.79
N ASP A 2 14.25 -11.10 4.19
CA ASP A 2 12.97 -11.16 3.51
C ASP A 2 12.78 -9.86 2.73
N GLY A 3 12.06 -9.93 1.60
CA GLY A 3 11.74 -8.79 0.78
C GLY A 3 10.26 -8.74 0.45
N GLU A 4 9.69 -7.58 0.56
CA GLU A 4 8.30 -7.32 0.18
C GLU A 4 8.24 -6.18 -0.83
N TYR A 5 7.27 -6.20 -1.71
CA TYR A 5 7.01 -5.07 -2.60
C TYR A 5 5.52 -4.82 -2.77
N TYR A 6 5.17 -3.59 -3.04
CA TYR A 6 3.80 -3.18 -3.23
C TYR A 6 3.69 -2.04 -4.24
N HIS A 7 2.52 -1.92 -4.84
CA HIS A 7 2.20 -0.86 -5.80
C HIS A 7 1.48 0.30 -5.13
N ASP A 8 1.80 1.51 -5.55
CA ASP A 8 1.16 2.75 -5.15
C ASP A 8 0.96 3.61 -6.41
N ASN A 9 -0.27 3.68 -6.93
CA ASN A 9 -0.64 4.37 -8.17
C ASN A 9 0.26 4.00 -9.36
N ASN A 10 1.23 4.85 -9.67
CA ASN A 10 2.21 4.68 -10.74
C ASN A 10 3.61 4.37 -10.22
N SER A 11 3.73 3.77 -9.06
CA SER A 11 5.02 3.38 -8.48
C SER A 11 4.98 2.00 -7.86
N VAL A 12 6.17 1.40 -7.71
CA VAL A 12 6.41 0.24 -6.86
C VAL A 12 7.34 0.64 -5.73
N ILE A 13 7.02 0.19 -4.54
CA ILE A 13 7.86 0.36 -3.36
C ILE A 13 8.38 -1.00 -2.97
N ILE A 14 9.68 -1.10 -2.78
CA ILE A 14 10.40 -2.30 -2.34
C ILE A 14 10.82 -2.05 -0.90
N GLU A 15 10.49 -2.99 -0.01
CA GLU A 15 10.95 -3.00 1.38
C GLU A 15 11.73 -4.28 1.64
N SER A 16 12.89 -4.15 2.27
CA SER A 16 13.73 -5.29 2.67
C SER A 16 14.29 -5.10 4.06
N ASP A 17 14.51 -6.19 4.78
CA ASP A 17 15.13 -6.23 6.11
C ASP A 17 16.63 -6.50 6.07
N GLY A 18 17.21 -6.61 4.89
CA GLY A 18 18.61 -6.97 4.67
C GLY A 18 19.31 -6.14 3.61
N GLU A 19 20.60 -6.41 3.46
CA GLU A 19 21.44 -5.80 2.45
C GLU A 19 21.07 -6.30 1.06
N VAL A 20 20.59 -5.41 0.21
CA VAL A 20 20.23 -5.70 -1.18
C VAL A 20 21.34 -5.18 -2.09
N ALA A 21 21.98 -6.08 -2.82
CA ALA A 21 23.02 -5.82 -3.80
C ALA A 21 22.49 -5.68 -5.23
N GLY A 22 21.29 -6.17 -5.49
CA GLY A 22 20.64 -6.11 -6.79
C GLY A 22 19.18 -6.49 -6.71
N PHE A 23 18.43 -6.08 -7.71
CA PHE A 23 17.05 -6.53 -7.91
C PHE A 23 16.72 -6.66 -9.39
N GLN A 24 15.75 -7.49 -9.68
CA GLN A 24 15.14 -7.59 -11.01
C GLN A 24 13.64 -7.79 -10.90
N PHE A 25 12.91 -7.30 -11.88
CA PHE A 25 11.47 -7.51 -11.98
C PHE A 25 11.01 -7.48 -13.44
N GLN A 26 9.77 -7.90 -13.63
CA GLN A 26 9.09 -7.88 -14.92
C GLN A 26 7.82 -7.03 -14.81
N PHE A 27 7.54 -6.24 -15.84
CA PHE A 27 6.25 -5.57 -16.01
C PHE A 27 5.23 -6.50 -16.67
N SER A 28 3.95 -6.31 -16.35
CA SER A 28 2.85 -6.97 -17.09
C SER A 28 2.69 -6.44 -18.52
N GLU A 29 3.16 -5.23 -18.78
CA GLU A 29 3.07 -4.48 -20.05
C GLU A 29 4.38 -3.72 -20.27
N LEU A 30 4.56 -3.18 -21.47
CA LEU A 30 5.70 -2.32 -21.75
C LEU A 30 5.47 -0.95 -21.11
N VAL A 31 6.31 -0.58 -20.14
CA VAL A 31 6.20 0.66 -19.37
C VAL A 31 7.56 1.32 -19.28
N HIS A 32 7.59 2.65 -19.29
CA HIS A 32 8.81 3.43 -19.06
C HIS A 32 8.97 3.80 -17.59
N ILE A 33 10.18 3.67 -17.09
CA ILE A 33 10.54 4.10 -15.74
C ILE A 33 10.76 5.61 -15.79
N ALA A 34 9.93 6.35 -15.05
CA ALA A 34 10.03 7.81 -14.95
C ALA A 34 11.15 8.23 -13.99
N GLU A 35 11.25 7.52 -12.85
CA GLU A 35 12.22 7.86 -11.82
C GLU A 35 12.67 6.61 -11.05
N MET A 36 13.97 6.46 -10.91
CA MET A 36 14.62 5.43 -10.10
C MET A 36 15.87 6.03 -9.44
N ASN A 37 15.70 6.58 -8.24
CA ASN A 37 16.78 7.24 -7.50
C ASN A 37 17.66 6.20 -6.81
N LEU A 38 18.47 5.50 -7.60
CA LEU A 38 19.42 4.51 -7.09
C LEU A 38 20.58 5.21 -6.35
N PRO A 39 21.17 4.55 -5.34
CA PRO A 39 22.38 5.03 -4.70
C PRO A 39 23.52 5.23 -5.71
N SER A 40 24.49 6.08 -5.37
CA SER A 40 25.74 6.20 -6.14
C SER A 40 26.38 4.80 -6.29
N GLY A 41 26.99 4.53 -7.44
CA GLY A 41 27.58 3.24 -7.73
C GLY A 41 26.62 2.13 -8.16
N TRP A 42 25.32 2.43 -8.31
CA TRP A 42 24.36 1.51 -8.89
C TRP A 42 24.17 1.73 -10.39
N GLY A 43 24.03 0.62 -11.11
CA GLY A 43 23.65 0.61 -12.52
C GLY A 43 22.30 -0.08 -12.70
N TRP A 44 21.58 0.29 -13.76
CA TRP A 44 20.35 -0.39 -14.14
C TRP A 44 20.16 -0.44 -15.65
N LYS A 45 19.37 -1.41 -16.09
CA LYS A 45 18.99 -1.56 -17.50
C LYS A 45 17.58 -2.11 -17.61
N GLN A 46 16.81 -1.57 -18.55
CA GLN A 46 15.53 -2.12 -18.99
C GLN A 46 15.67 -2.70 -20.40
N SER A 47 15.11 -3.88 -20.61
CA SER A 47 14.99 -4.53 -21.92
C SER A 47 13.60 -5.09 -22.08
N GLY A 48 12.78 -4.46 -22.92
CA GLY A 48 11.35 -4.77 -23.00
C GLY A 48 10.67 -4.61 -21.64
N ALA A 49 9.96 -5.64 -21.21
CA ALA A 49 9.26 -5.66 -19.93
C ALA A 49 10.15 -6.03 -18.73
N HIS A 50 11.45 -6.27 -18.91
CA HIS A 50 12.36 -6.67 -17.84
C HIS A 50 13.22 -5.51 -17.39
N CYS A 51 13.36 -5.34 -16.09
CA CYS A 51 14.28 -4.39 -15.47
C CYS A 51 15.21 -5.11 -14.50
N ILE A 52 16.49 -4.74 -14.55
CA ILE A 52 17.52 -5.18 -13.61
C ILE A 52 18.30 -3.98 -13.09
N ALA A 53 18.60 -3.98 -11.80
CA ALA A 53 19.49 -3.01 -11.18
C ALA A 53 20.44 -3.72 -10.22
N TYR A 54 21.67 -3.22 -10.12
CA TYR A 54 22.71 -3.83 -9.31
C TYR A 54 23.74 -2.79 -8.85
N SER A 55 24.33 -3.07 -7.70
CA SER A 55 25.45 -2.27 -7.18
C SER A 55 26.76 -2.69 -7.81
N MET A 56 27.59 -1.72 -8.14
CA MET A 56 28.95 -1.90 -8.70
C MET A 56 30.05 -1.56 -7.69
N ASP A 57 29.71 -0.92 -6.59
CA ASP A 57 30.68 -0.39 -5.61
C ASP A 57 30.50 -0.96 -4.18
N GLY A 58 29.57 -1.87 -3.99
CA GLY A 58 29.31 -2.46 -2.68
C GLY A 58 28.25 -1.71 -1.85
N SER A 59 27.65 -0.64 -2.38
CA SER A 59 26.54 0.04 -1.70
C SER A 59 25.27 -0.80 -1.74
N SER A 60 24.51 -0.82 -0.64
CA SER A 60 23.23 -1.51 -0.54
C SER A 60 22.07 -0.57 -0.85
N LEU A 61 20.96 -1.15 -1.34
CA LEU A 61 19.71 -0.43 -1.51
C LEU A 61 19.16 0.01 -0.13
N PRO A 62 18.56 1.19 -0.01
CA PRO A 62 17.84 1.56 1.21
C PRO A 62 16.74 0.53 1.55
N ASN A 63 16.46 0.32 2.84
CA ASN A 63 15.45 -0.63 3.30
C ASN A 63 14.05 -0.37 2.71
N LYS A 64 13.81 0.88 2.28
CA LYS A 64 12.61 1.28 1.55
C LYS A 64 13.01 2.07 0.32
N PHE A 65 12.68 1.54 -0.84
CA PHE A 65 13.07 2.11 -2.13
C PHE A 65 11.85 2.23 -3.05
N ARG A 66 11.72 3.37 -3.75
CA ARG A 66 10.61 3.65 -4.68
C ARG A 66 11.10 3.74 -6.12
N ILE A 67 10.33 3.14 -7.03
CA ILE A 67 10.48 3.29 -8.48
C ILE A 67 9.17 3.86 -9.01
N THR A 68 9.24 4.95 -9.76
CA THR A 68 8.07 5.63 -10.34
C THR A 68 8.02 5.40 -11.85
N PHE A 69 6.83 5.21 -12.39
CA PHE A 69 6.58 4.93 -13.80
C PHE A 69 5.83 6.10 -14.45
N GLU A 70 6.00 6.29 -15.75
CA GLU A 70 5.25 7.30 -16.51
C GLU A 70 3.77 6.95 -16.57
N GLU A 71 3.46 5.67 -16.61
CA GLU A 71 2.10 5.14 -16.69
C GLU A 71 1.82 4.16 -15.54
N LYS A 72 0.54 3.80 -15.36
CA LYS A 72 0.17 2.78 -14.39
C LYS A 72 0.75 1.43 -14.80
N ALA A 73 1.58 0.85 -13.97
CA ALA A 73 2.25 -0.41 -14.24
C ALA A 73 2.04 -1.43 -13.12
N THR A 74 2.09 -2.70 -13.48
CA THR A 74 2.13 -3.81 -12.53
C THR A 74 3.48 -4.52 -12.63
N VAL A 75 4.23 -4.51 -11.54
CA VAL A 75 5.46 -5.28 -11.40
C VAL A 75 5.12 -6.71 -10.99
N GLN A 76 5.80 -7.65 -11.60
CA GLN A 76 5.69 -9.08 -11.34
C GLN A 76 7.10 -9.67 -11.11
N HIS A 77 7.15 -10.81 -10.42
CA HIS A 77 8.39 -11.59 -10.24
C HIS A 77 9.58 -10.76 -9.76
N LEU A 78 9.35 -9.89 -8.76
CA LEU A 78 10.44 -9.11 -8.19
C LEU A 78 11.35 -10.01 -7.37
N LYS A 79 12.63 -10.02 -7.73
CA LYS A 79 13.68 -10.77 -7.04
C LYS A 79 14.70 -9.80 -6.49
N LEU A 80 15.15 -10.06 -5.29
CA LEU A 80 16.23 -9.34 -4.61
C LEU A 80 17.43 -10.26 -4.49
N ALA A 81 18.62 -9.75 -4.62
CA ALA A 81 19.87 -10.46 -4.41
C ALA A 81 20.71 -9.79 -3.35
N ASP A 82 21.30 -10.55 -2.43
CA ASP A 82 22.27 -10.06 -1.46
C ASP A 82 23.71 -10.22 -1.97
N TRP A 83 24.68 -9.73 -1.20
CA TRP A 83 26.11 -9.85 -1.52
C TRP A 83 26.66 -11.28 -1.51
N LYS A 84 25.93 -12.23 -0.97
CA LYS A 84 26.29 -13.66 -0.93
C LYS A 84 25.68 -14.42 -2.10
N SER A 85 25.15 -13.73 -3.10
CA SER A 85 24.45 -14.30 -4.25
C SER A 85 23.18 -15.10 -3.88
N LYS A 86 22.64 -14.88 -2.69
CA LYS A 86 21.34 -15.43 -2.32
C LYS A 86 20.27 -14.58 -3.00
N VAL A 87 19.50 -15.23 -3.86
CA VAL A 87 18.35 -14.61 -4.53
C VAL A 87 17.07 -15.04 -3.81
N ILE A 88 16.25 -14.07 -3.45
CA ILE A 88 14.92 -14.29 -2.90
C ILE A 88 13.87 -13.69 -3.83
N GLU A 89 12.76 -14.37 -4.00
CA GLU A 89 11.59 -13.77 -4.65
C GLU A 89 10.86 -12.92 -3.62
N ALA A 90 10.80 -11.62 -3.88
CA ALA A 90 10.13 -10.70 -2.97
C ALA A 90 8.63 -10.96 -2.97
N LYS A 91 8.06 -11.03 -1.78
CA LYS A 91 6.63 -11.25 -1.59
C LYS A 91 5.87 -10.01 -2.03
N LYS A 92 4.96 -10.17 -3.00
CA LYS A 92 4.02 -9.10 -3.35
C LYS A 92 3.08 -8.87 -2.19
N VAL A 93 3.26 -7.74 -1.54
CA VAL A 93 2.26 -7.25 -0.60
C VAL A 93 1.28 -6.43 -1.42
N LEU A 94 0.08 -6.93 -1.52
CA LEU A 94 -0.99 -6.11 -2.05
C LEU A 94 -1.21 -5.00 -1.04
N ILE A 95 -0.61 -3.82 -1.29
CA ILE A 95 -1.17 -2.65 -0.63
C ILE A 95 -2.62 -2.65 -1.05
N PRO A 96 -3.47 -2.55 -0.08
CA PRO A 96 -4.82 -2.15 -0.36
C PRO A 96 -4.84 -0.63 -0.71
N ASP A 97 -4.36 -0.22 -1.87
CA ASP A 97 -5.08 0.83 -2.59
C ASP A 97 -6.52 0.32 -2.73
N THR A 98 -6.75 -0.79 -2.07
CA THR A 98 -7.87 -1.61 -2.32
C THR A 98 -8.36 -2.34 -1.10
N TYR A 99 -8.46 -1.67 0.05
CA TYR A 99 -9.60 -2.04 0.86
C TYR A 99 -10.89 -1.80 0.07
N GLN A 100 -10.78 -1.21 -1.15
CA GLN A 100 -11.93 -0.76 -1.94
C GLN A 100 -12.94 -0.06 -1.02
N LEU A 101 -12.43 0.76 -0.09
CA LEU A 101 -13.21 1.40 0.95
C LEU A 101 -14.32 2.24 0.32
N LYS A 102 -15.55 1.80 0.52
CA LYS A 102 -16.77 2.49 0.09
C LYS A 102 -17.53 2.94 1.32
N VAL A 103 -18.09 4.13 1.24
CA VAL A 103 -18.91 4.74 2.28
C VAL A 103 -20.13 5.34 1.62
N GLY A 104 -21.30 5.02 2.12
CA GLY A 104 -22.53 5.56 1.56
C GLY A 104 -23.76 5.29 2.43
N PRO A 105 -24.77 6.14 2.30
CA PRO A 105 -24.83 7.40 1.53
C PRO A 105 -23.81 8.44 2.03
N ASN A 106 -23.51 9.46 1.22
CA ASN A 106 -22.66 10.58 1.59
C ASN A 106 -23.17 11.86 0.87
N PRO A 107 -23.73 12.87 1.55
CA PRO A 107 -23.96 12.94 2.99
C PRO A 107 -24.90 11.86 3.55
N PHE A 108 -24.85 11.61 4.88
CA PHE A 108 -25.70 10.61 5.52
C PHE A 108 -26.44 11.16 6.75
N ASN A 109 -27.61 10.57 7.02
CA ASN A 109 -28.45 10.77 8.19
C ASN A 109 -29.40 9.55 8.34
N PRO A 110 -29.49 8.87 9.46
CA PRO A 110 -28.58 8.91 10.62
C PRO A 110 -27.41 7.94 10.47
N ARG A 111 -27.36 7.10 9.39
CA ARG A 111 -26.46 5.98 9.26
C ARG A 111 -25.80 5.92 7.89
N CYS A 112 -24.52 5.59 7.85
CA CYS A 112 -23.83 5.20 6.61
C CYS A 112 -23.31 3.76 6.70
N ALA A 113 -23.27 3.10 5.56
CA ALA A 113 -22.60 1.83 5.39
C ALA A 113 -21.14 2.06 5.02
N ILE A 114 -20.27 1.28 5.62
CA ILE A 114 -18.84 1.25 5.37
C ILE A 114 -18.52 -0.15 4.88
N SER A 115 -18.04 -0.29 3.67
CA SER A 115 -17.63 -1.59 3.14
C SER A 115 -16.21 -1.55 2.61
N PHE A 116 -15.49 -2.64 2.83
CA PHE A 116 -14.13 -2.82 2.31
C PHE A 116 -13.86 -4.30 2.04
N ARG A 117 -12.85 -4.57 1.22
CA ARG A 117 -12.44 -5.92 0.87
C ARG A 117 -11.04 -6.22 1.38
N LEU A 118 -10.85 -7.39 1.97
CA LEU A 118 -9.55 -7.94 2.32
C LEU A 118 -9.18 -9.06 1.36
N GLN A 119 -7.94 -9.10 0.96
CA GLN A 119 -7.42 -10.15 0.07
C GLN A 119 -6.81 -11.34 0.83
N ASN A 120 -6.50 -11.12 2.11
CA ASN A 120 -5.98 -12.14 3.01
C ASN A 120 -6.49 -11.86 4.41
N GLU A 121 -6.42 -12.87 5.27
CA GLU A 121 -6.68 -12.71 6.70
C GLU A 121 -5.67 -11.75 7.32
N MET A 122 -6.14 -10.70 8.01
CA MET A 122 -5.29 -9.73 8.69
C MET A 122 -5.97 -9.02 9.85
N LYS A 123 -5.14 -8.42 10.74
CA LYS A 123 -5.66 -7.54 11.79
C LYS A 123 -6.01 -6.18 11.17
N ILE A 124 -7.21 -5.69 11.47
CA ILE A 124 -7.74 -4.42 10.98
C ILE A 124 -8.23 -3.57 12.14
N SER A 125 -8.00 -2.27 12.04
CA SER A 125 -8.77 -1.26 12.76
C SER A 125 -9.61 -0.46 11.77
N LEU A 126 -10.86 -0.14 12.16
CA LEU A 126 -11.78 0.73 11.46
C LEU A 126 -12.20 1.83 12.44
N ASP A 127 -11.62 2.99 12.26
CA ASP A 127 -11.68 4.11 13.18
C ASP A 127 -12.25 5.36 12.50
N ILE A 128 -12.87 6.23 13.28
CA ILE A 128 -13.46 7.48 12.83
C ILE A 128 -12.68 8.65 13.42
N TYR A 129 -12.39 9.64 12.59
CA TYR A 129 -11.71 10.87 12.96
C TYR A 129 -12.52 12.09 12.52
N ASN A 130 -12.43 13.17 13.27
CA ASN A 130 -13.01 14.45 12.88
C ASN A 130 -12.07 15.22 11.90
N LEU A 131 -12.54 16.40 11.45
CA LEU A 131 -11.77 17.23 10.52
C LEU A 131 -10.42 17.73 11.10
N ARG A 132 -10.26 17.74 12.43
CA ARG A 132 -9.01 18.10 13.10
C ARG A 132 -8.06 16.93 13.31
N GLY A 133 -8.41 15.74 12.78
CA GLY A 133 -7.65 14.51 12.97
C GLY A 133 -7.78 13.89 14.36
N GLN A 134 -8.72 14.35 15.17
CA GLN A 134 -8.95 13.78 16.51
C GLN A 134 -9.80 12.52 16.38
N PHE A 135 -9.43 11.50 17.13
CA PHE A 135 -10.19 10.26 17.22
C PHE A 135 -11.60 10.50 17.76
N VAL A 136 -12.60 9.91 17.13
CA VAL A 136 -14.00 9.99 17.52
C VAL A 136 -14.47 8.67 18.12
N GLU A 137 -14.40 7.60 17.35
CA GLU A 137 -14.76 6.26 17.83
C GLU A 137 -14.12 5.15 16.98
N SER A 138 -14.05 3.94 17.51
CA SER A 138 -13.64 2.74 16.79
C SER A 138 -14.84 1.87 16.49
N ILE A 139 -15.05 1.59 15.21
CA ILE A 139 -16.14 0.73 14.75
C ILE A 139 -15.75 -0.75 14.86
N PHE A 140 -14.47 -1.05 14.58
CA PHE A 140 -13.96 -2.41 14.65
C PHE A 140 -12.46 -2.42 14.92
N LYS A 141 -12.01 -3.39 15.73
CA LYS A 141 -10.59 -3.69 15.90
C LYS A 141 -10.41 -5.18 16.16
N GLY A 142 -9.78 -5.87 15.24
CA GLY A 142 -9.59 -7.32 15.36
C GLY A 142 -9.05 -7.96 14.11
N LYS A 143 -9.07 -9.28 14.09
CA LYS A 143 -8.68 -10.12 12.95
C LYS A 143 -9.89 -10.39 12.07
N LEU A 144 -9.75 -10.23 10.77
CA LEU A 144 -10.78 -10.50 9.77
C LEU A 144 -10.21 -11.42 8.70
N ASN A 145 -11.04 -12.31 8.21
CA ASN A 145 -10.68 -13.21 7.12
C ASN A 145 -10.67 -12.48 5.77
N GLU A 146 -10.17 -13.13 4.75
CA GLU A 146 -10.35 -12.72 3.36
C GLU A 146 -11.83 -12.51 3.03
N GLY A 147 -12.14 -11.51 2.20
CA GLY A 147 -13.50 -11.26 1.72
C GLY A 147 -13.96 -9.82 1.87
N VAL A 148 -15.26 -9.62 1.63
CA VAL A 148 -15.92 -8.32 1.76
C VAL A 148 -16.50 -8.20 3.16
N HIS A 149 -16.16 -7.09 3.83
CA HIS A 149 -16.65 -6.75 5.15
C HIS A 149 -17.52 -5.51 5.08
N GLN A 150 -18.62 -5.50 5.86
CA GLN A 150 -19.54 -4.38 5.91
C GLN A 150 -19.85 -4.03 7.37
N TYR A 151 -19.76 -2.75 7.67
CA TYR A 151 -20.05 -2.15 8.96
C TYR A 151 -21.00 -0.98 8.77
N TYR A 152 -21.61 -0.54 9.86
CA TYR A 152 -22.48 0.61 9.87
C TYR A 152 -22.02 1.60 10.93
N TRP A 153 -21.99 2.86 10.55
CA TRP A 153 -21.74 3.94 11.49
C TRP A 153 -23.02 4.78 11.67
N SER A 154 -23.48 4.88 12.93
CA SER A 154 -24.70 5.62 13.33
C SER A 154 -24.37 6.48 14.53
N PRO A 155 -23.76 7.65 14.34
CA PRO A 155 -23.37 8.51 15.43
C PRO A 155 -24.61 9.10 16.14
N SER A 156 -24.61 9.10 17.47
CA SER A 156 -25.71 9.64 18.28
C SER A 156 -25.37 10.97 18.97
N SER A 157 -24.09 11.20 19.29
CA SER A 157 -23.68 12.30 20.18
C SER A 157 -22.64 13.22 19.57
N ILE A 158 -22.54 13.26 18.25
CA ILE A 158 -21.60 14.14 17.55
C ILE A 158 -22.33 15.23 16.74
N SER A 159 -21.63 16.28 16.38
CA SER A 159 -22.15 17.38 15.59
C SER A 159 -22.21 17.04 14.10
N THR A 160 -23.13 17.68 13.37
CA THR A 160 -23.07 17.75 11.91
C THR A 160 -21.70 18.22 11.47
N GLY A 161 -21.11 17.53 10.49
CA GLY A 161 -19.77 17.91 10.02
C GLY A 161 -19.11 16.86 9.14
N THR A 162 -17.87 17.14 8.80
CA THR A 162 -17.01 16.24 8.02
C THR A 162 -16.24 15.31 8.94
N TYR A 163 -16.24 14.05 8.57
CA TYR A 163 -15.52 12.97 9.26
C TYR A 163 -14.70 12.16 8.28
N PHE A 164 -13.69 11.49 8.80
CA PHE A 164 -12.85 10.57 8.04
C PHE A 164 -12.98 9.17 8.61
N ILE A 165 -13.34 8.24 7.76
CA ILE A 165 -13.34 6.81 8.04
C ILE A 165 -11.96 6.30 7.67
N HIS A 166 -11.31 5.64 8.61
CA HIS A 166 -9.94 5.14 8.52
C HIS A 166 -9.92 3.64 8.68
N VAL A 167 -9.47 2.92 7.66
CA VAL A 167 -9.17 1.48 7.72
C VAL A 167 -7.66 1.32 7.75
N SER A 168 -7.15 0.53 8.68
CA SER A 168 -5.71 0.29 8.82
C SER A 168 -5.40 -1.12 9.28
N ASN A 169 -4.30 -1.68 8.78
CA ASN A 169 -3.70 -2.91 9.31
C ASN A 169 -2.41 -2.65 10.12
N GLY A 170 -2.14 -1.38 10.45
CA GLY A 170 -0.94 -0.94 11.15
C GLY A 170 0.24 -0.61 10.23
N LYS A 171 0.36 -1.26 9.06
CA LYS A 171 1.36 -0.93 8.04
C LYS A 171 0.79 -0.04 6.94
N HIS A 172 -0.44 -0.29 6.56
CA HIS A 172 -1.15 0.40 5.47
C HIS A 172 -2.49 0.93 5.97
N SER A 173 -2.89 2.06 5.42
CA SER A 173 -4.15 2.68 5.79
C SER A 173 -4.83 3.38 4.61
N GLN A 174 -6.14 3.45 4.67
CA GLN A 174 -6.96 4.19 3.71
C GLN A 174 -7.97 5.06 4.45
N PHE A 175 -8.17 6.29 3.96
CA PHE A 175 -9.16 7.23 4.47
C PHE A 175 -10.26 7.48 3.45
N LYS A 176 -11.48 7.62 3.94
CA LYS A 176 -12.62 8.08 3.14
C LYS A 176 -13.35 9.19 3.86
N LYS A 177 -13.49 10.33 3.20
CA LYS A 177 -14.27 11.46 3.71
C LYS A 177 -15.77 11.14 3.65
N THR A 178 -16.50 11.48 4.72
CA THR A 178 -17.96 11.43 4.77
C THR A 178 -18.51 12.67 5.48
N ILE A 179 -19.77 13.02 5.20
CA ILE A 179 -20.46 14.17 5.79
C ILE A 179 -21.67 13.65 6.55
N TYR A 180 -21.69 13.90 7.85
CA TYR A 180 -22.83 13.61 8.70
C TYR A 180 -23.74 14.83 8.80
N LEU A 181 -25.03 14.65 8.58
CA LEU A 181 -26.09 15.63 8.77
C LEU A 181 -27.02 15.14 9.89
N LYS A 182 -27.37 16.04 10.78
CA LYS A 182 -28.31 15.78 11.87
C LYS A 182 -29.74 16.02 11.43
#